data_23634533da01c6c74146ff9fdcad1305
#
_entry.id   23634533da01c6c74146ff9fdcad1305
#
_cell.length_a   1.000
_cell.length_b   1.000
_cell.length_c   1.000
_cell.angle_alpha   90.00
_cell.angle_beta   90.00
_cell.angle_gamma   90.00
#
_symmetry.space_group_name_H-M   'P 1'
#
loop_
_entity.id
_entity.type
_entity.pdbx_description
1 polymer ?
#
loop_
_entity_poly.entity_id
_entity_poly.type
_entity_poly.pdbx_seq_one_letter_code
_entity_poly.pdbx_strand_id
1 'polypeptide(L)'
;MKQSKISRRSFLLGLGAVSAAAVLTACGGSSSASTATAASGSAASGSSVVYRTLDQIKESGTINMGVFSDKNPFGYVDENGEYQGYDVYFARRLGEDLGVEINFVSTEAANRIEYLQTGKVDVILANFTVTPERAEEVDFALPYMNVALGVISPESNVITTLDNWNADDQMIVISGTTAETYLTKEYPDIPLQKYD
;
A
#
# COMPACT_ATOMS: atom_id res chain seq x y z
N MET A 1 -17.16 28.00 -15.86
CA MET A 1 -18.02 26.98 -15.22
C MET A 1 -17.39 26.60 -13.88
N LYS A 2 -18.03 26.91 -12.77
CA LYS A 2 -17.52 26.63 -11.41
C LYS A 2 -17.93 25.20 -11.03
N GLN A 3 -17.00 24.29 -10.88
CA GLN A 3 -17.26 22.97 -10.29
C GLN A 3 -17.16 23.07 -8.76
N SER A 4 -18.26 22.77 -8.08
CA SER A 4 -18.35 22.71 -6.63
C SER A 4 -17.80 21.36 -6.14
N LYS A 5 -16.78 21.43 -5.29
CA LYS A 5 -16.23 20.28 -4.57
C LYS A 5 -17.23 19.82 -3.51
N ILE A 6 -17.78 18.61 -3.66
CA ILE A 6 -18.63 17.98 -2.64
C ILE A 6 -17.71 17.35 -1.60
N SER A 7 -17.74 17.89 -0.39
CA SER A 7 -16.97 17.37 0.76
C SER A 7 -17.60 16.09 1.30
N ARG A 8 -16.79 15.05 1.54
CA ARG A 8 -17.18 13.73 2.07
C ARG A 8 -17.77 13.73 3.49
N ARG A 9 -17.99 14.90 4.11
CA ARG A 9 -18.48 15.01 5.49
C ARG A 9 -20.00 15.10 5.64
N SER A 10 -20.79 15.06 4.56
CA SER A 10 -22.25 15.31 4.62
C SER A 10 -23.15 14.09 4.45
N PHE A 11 -22.63 12.87 4.49
CA PHE A 11 -23.45 11.67 4.22
C PHE A 11 -23.86 10.85 5.45
N LEU A 12 -23.65 11.33 6.67
CA LEU A 12 -24.01 10.60 7.88
C LEU A 12 -25.00 11.38 8.78
N LEU A 13 -26.16 11.74 8.24
CA LEU A 13 -27.31 12.17 9.08
C LEU A 13 -28.61 11.85 8.33
N GLY A 14 -29.22 10.75 8.68
CA GLY A 14 -30.62 10.49 8.32
C GLY A 14 -30.94 9.02 8.15
N LEU A 15 -31.30 8.33 9.21
CA LEU A 15 -32.42 7.37 9.23
C LEU A 15 -32.83 7.05 10.67
N GLY A 16 -33.90 7.42 11.00
CA GLY A 16 -34.99 7.48 11.82
C GLY A 16 -35.33 6.19 12.59
N ALA A 17 -35.74 6.41 13.81
CA ALA A 17 -36.29 5.49 14.75
C ALA A 17 -37.61 4.86 14.25
N VAL A 18 -37.76 3.54 14.43
CA VAL A 18 -39.07 2.89 14.55
C VAL A 18 -39.06 2.00 15.79
N SER A 19 -39.76 2.47 16.79
CA SER A 19 -40.14 1.76 17.99
C SER A 19 -41.31 0.81 17.71
N ALA A 20 -41.21 -0.44 18.10
CA ALA A 20 -42.35 -1.35 18.26
C ALA A 20 -42.30 -1.98 19.64
N ALA A 21 -43.19 -1.52 20.49
CA ALA A 21 -43.50 -2.13 21.77
C ALA A 21 -44.40 -3.36 21.55
N ALA A 22 -44.06 -4.48 22.12
CA ALA A 22 -44.98 -5.59 22.33
C ALA A 22 -44.94 -6.00 23.80
N VAL A 23 -46.05 -5.77 24.45
CA VAL A 23 -46.39 -6.21 25.82
C VAL A 23 -46.94 -7.62 25.75
N LEU A 24 -46.40 -8.53 26.54
CA LEU A 24 -47.05 -9.79 26.87
C LEU A 24 -46.87 -10.09 28.36
N THR A 25 -47.96 -9.94 29.07
CA THR A 25 -48.19 -10.43 30.44
C THR A 25 -48.49 -11.92 30.42
N ALA A 26 -47.83 -12.69 31.27
CA ALA A 26 -48.46 -13.91 31.85
C ALA A 26 -47.69 -14.36 33.11
N CYS A 27 -48.49 -14.72 34.09
CA CYS A 27 -48.25 -15.07 35.47
C CYS A 27 -47.45 -16.35 35.74
N GLY A 28 -46.78 -16.38 36.88
CA GLY A 28 -46.85 -17.52 37.80
C GLY A 28 -45.58 -18.34 38.01
N GLY A 29 -45.08 -18.35 39.26
CA GLY A 29 -44.44 -19.53 39.83
C GLY A 29 -42.94 -19.46 40.17
N SER A 30 -42.69 -19.18 41.44
CA SER A 30 -41.62 -19.68 42.34
C SER A 30 -40.26 -20.15 41.86
N SER A 31 -39.23 -19.47 42.40
CA SER A 31 -37.99 -20.01 42.98
C SER A 31 -37.00 -20.77 42.10
N SER A 32 -35.91 -20.13 41.75
CA SER A 32 -34.56 -20.59 42.01
C SER A 32 -33.56 -19.62 41.41
N ALA A 33 -32.62 -19.15 42.21
CA ALA A 33 -31.51 -18.31 41.80
C ALA A 33 -30.61 -19.10 40.82
N SER A 34 -30.49 -18.59 39.62
CA SER A 34 -29.45 -19.02 38.68
C SER A 34 -28.86 -17.76 38.08
N THR A 35 -27.62 -17.62 38.32
CA THR A 35 -26.69 -16.58 37.87
C THR A 35 -26.80 -16.41 36.33
N ALA A 36 -27.43 -15.36 35.89
CA ALA A 36 -27.44 -15.00 34.47
C ALA A 36 -26.04 -14.52 34.08
N THR A 37 -25.28 -15.37 33.44
CA THR A 37 -24.07 -15.00 32.72
C THR A 37 -24.48 -14.09 31.56
N ALA A 38 -24.17 -12.83 31.68
CA ALA A 38 -24.32 -11.87 30.59
C ALA A 38 -23.47 -12.36 29.40
N ALA A 39 -24.15 -12.78 28.32
CA ALA A 39 -23.48 -13.01 27.05
C ALA A 39 -22.94 -11.66 26.57
N SER A 40 -21.65 -11.47 26.75
CA SER A 40 -20.87 -10.41 26.06
C SER A 40 -21.02 -10.66 24.58
N GLY A 41 -21.81 -9.81 23.93
CA GLY A 41 -21.83 -9.71 22.50
C GLY A 41 -20.40 -9.34 22.06
N SER A 42 -19.71 -10.26 21.39
CA SER A 42 -18.49 -9.94 20.64
C SER A 42 -18.83 -8.88 19.62
N ALA A 43 -18.55 -7.62 19.96
CA ALA A 43 -18.40 -6.58 18.97
C ALA A 43 -17.23 -7.03 18.09
N ALA A 44 -17.51 -7.28 16.80
CA ALA A 44 -16.46 -7.45 15.81
C ALA A 44 -15.60 -6.19 15.85
N SER A 45 -14.44 -6.29 16.48
CA SER A 45 -13.38 -5.28 16.39
C SER A 45 -12.91 -5.28 14.94
N GLY A 46 -13.51 -4.43 14.12
CA GLY A 46 -12.87 -3.99 12.90
C GLY A 46 -11.56 -3.34 13.33
N SER A 47 -10.44 -4.01 13.09
CA SER A 47 -9.12 -3.44 13.30
C SER A 47 -9.01 -2.24 12.38
N SER A 48 -9.28 -1.03 12.92
CA SER A 48 -8.91 0.19 12.24
C SER A 48 -7.38 0.22 12.16
N VAL A 49 -6.85 0.29 10.94
CA VAL A 49 -5.42 0.48 10.74
C VAL A 49 -5.03 1.77 11.45
N VAL A 50 -4.11 1.69 12.39
CA VAL A 50 -3.59 2.85 13.11
C VAL A 50 -2.24 3.20 12.50
N TYR A 51 -2.22 4.28 11.72
CA TYR A 51 -0.96 4.84 11.21
C TYR A 51 -0.21 5.53 12.33
N ARG A 52 1.08 5.27 12.43
CA ARG A 52 1.93 5.94 13.41
C ARG A 52 2.22 7.38 12.98
N THR A 53 2.06 8.32 13.89
CA THR A 53 2.51 9.70 13.68
C THR A 53 4.02 9.80 13.81
N LEU A 54 4.61 10.89 13.32
CA LEU A 54 6.05 11.15 13.46
C LEU A 54 6.50 11.15 14.94
N ASP A 55 5.68 11.71 15.83
CA ASP A 55 5.99 11.72 17.25
C ASP A 55 5.99 10.30 17.86
N GLN A 56 5.01 9.47 17.47
CA GLN A 56 4.96 8.06 17.89
C GLN A 56 6.15 7.25 17.34
N ILE A 57 6.60 7.51 16.13
CA ILE A 57 7.80 6.90 15.55
C ILE A 57 9.03 7.29 16.39
N LYS A 58 9.20 8.57 16.67
CA LYS A 58 10.30 9.06 17.50
C LYS A 58 10.28 8.52 18.94
N GLU A 59 9.10 8.48 19.55
CA GLU A 59 8.92 7.92 20.90
C GLU A 59 9.22 6.41 20.97
N SER A 60 8.84 5.67 19.91
CA SER A 60 9.15 4.23 19.83
C SER A 60 10.62 3.93 19.56
N GLY A 61 11.38 4.92 19.07
CA GLY A 61 12.77 4.77 18.68
C GLY A 61 12.99 3.93 17.42
N THR A 62 11.94 3.56 16.68
CA THR A 62 12.03 2.69 15.50
C THR A 62 11.10 3.15 14.38
N ILE A 63 11.52 2.97 13.11
CA ILE A 63 10.73 3.22 11.92
C ILE A 63 10.75 1.99 10.99
N ASN A 64 9.59 1.58 10.47
CA ASN A 64 9.48 0.52 9.50
C ASN A 64 9.57 1.10 8.09
N MET A 65 10.60 0.74 7.35
CA MET A 65 10.82 1.24 5.98
C MET A 65 10.75 0.10 4.96
N GLY A 66 9.81 0.21 4.04
CA GLY A 66 9.72 -0.70 2.91
C GLY A 66 10.76 -0.36 1.85
N VAL A 67 11.63 -1.30 1.53
CA VAL A 67 12.68 -1.21 0.53
C VAL A 67 12.69 -2.46 -0.33
N PHE A 68 13.23 -2.37 -1.55
CA PHE A 68 13.49 -3.56 -2.34
C PHE A 68 14.62 -4.39 -1.73
N SER A 69 14.57 -5.71 -1.93
CA SER A 69 15.60 -6.66 -1.50
C SER A 69 16.32 -7.35 -2.67
N ASP A 70 15.87 -7.12 -3.92
CA ASP A 70 16.29 -7.83 -5.12
C ASP A 70 16.44 -6.93 -6.36
N LYS A 71 16.31 -5.60 -6.22
CA LYS A 71 16.33 -4.63 -7.32
C LYS A 71 17.58 -3.75 -7.29
N ASN A 72 18.75 -4.33 -7.59
CA ASN A 72 19.99 -3.57 -7.76
C ASN A 72 19.85 -2.60 -8.96
N PRO A 73 20.24 -1.32 -8.84
CA PRO A 73 20.98 -0.66 -7.76
C PRO A 73 20.10 0.06 -6.71
N PHE A 74 18.78 -0.05 -6.77
CA PHE A 74 17.86 0.71 -5.89
C PHE A 74 17.83 0.14 -4.47
N GLY A 75 17.47 -1.13 -4.33
CA GLY A 75 17.46 -1.86 -3.06
C GLY A 75 17.72 -3.34 -3.31
N TYR A 76 18.67 -3.90 -2.59
CA TYR A 76 19.02 -5.31 -2.68
C TYR A 76 19.67 -5.78 -1.37
N VAL A 77 19.68 -7.08 -1.16
CA VAL A 77 20.39 -7.71 -0.05
C VAL A 77 21.70 -8.27 -0.59
N ASP A 78 22.81 -7.92 0.06
CA ASP A 78 24.12 -8.41 -0.32
C ASP A 78 24.40 -9.84 0.20
N GLU A 79 25.59 -10.38 -0.09
CA GLU A 79 26.02 -11.71 0.32
C GLU A 79 26.14 -11.91 1.84
N ASN A 80 26.19 -10.82 2.60
CA ASN A 80 26.23 -10.82 4.06
C ASN A 80 24.83 -10.74 4.69
N GLY A 81 23.78 -10.62 3.87
CA GLY A 81 22.42 -10.44 4.33
C GLY A 81 22.04 -8.99 4.64
N GLU A 82 22.89 -8.02 4.26
CA GLU A 82 22.70 -6.60 4.55
C GLU A 82 21.99 -5.88 3.40
N TYR A 83 21.02 -5.03 3.76
CA TYR A 83 20.35 -4.17 2.77
C TYR A 83 21.30 -3.12 2.24
N GLN A 84 21.38 -2.99 0.90
CA GLN A 84 22.22 -2.09 0.15
C GLN A 84 21.41 -1.41 -0.96
N GLY A 85 21.96 -0.32 -1.51
CA GLY A 85 21.41 0.35 -2.68
C GLY A 85 21.05 1.81 -2.45
N TYR A 86 20.62 2.47 -3.53
CA TYR A 86 20.34 3.90 -3.56
C TYR A 86 19.22 4.29 -2.59
N ASP A 87 18.10 3.57 -2.63
CA ASP A 87 16.95 3.81 -1.75
C ASP A 87 17.30 3.51 -0.28
N VAL A 88 18.09 2.46 -0.05
CA VAL A 88 18.56 2.06 1.29
C VAL A 88 19.49 3.12 1.89
N TYR A 89 20.32 3.78 1.05
CA TYR A 89 21.12 4.91 1.51
C TYR A 89 20.26 6.06 2.03
N PHE A 90 19.20 6.44 1.29
CA PHE A 90 18.26 7.47 1.74
C PHE A 90 17.48 7.04 2.99
N ALA A 91 17.09 5.76 3.06
CA ALA A 91 16.43 5.21 4.25
C ALA A 91 17.32 5.36 5.48
N ARG A 92 18.61 4.96 5.39
CA ARG A 92 19.56 5.10 6.50
C ARG A 92 19.73 6.56 6.91
N ARG A 93 19.85 7.46 5.93
CA ARG A 93 19.95 8.89 6.21
C ARG A 93 18.72 9.45 6.92
N LEU A 94 17.53 9.03 6.51
CA LEU A 94 16.28 9.44 7.16
C LEU A 94 16.21 8.94 8.61
N GLY A 95 16.61 7.69 8.88
CA GLY A 95 16.69 7.15 10.24
C GLY A 95 17.66 7.94 11.13
N GLU A 96 18.85 8.27 10.61
CA GLU A 96 19.84 9.11 11.28
C GLU A 96 19.27 10.49 11.62
N ASP A 97 18.64 11.17 10.64
CA ASP A 97 18.09 12.51 10.81
C ASP A 97 16.90 12.55 11.80
N LEU A 98 16.14 11.46 11.87
CA LEU A 98 15.05 11.29 12.86
C LEU A 98 15.53 10.81 14.24
N GLY A 99 16.74 10.27 14.33
CA GLY A 99 17.30 9.68 15.54
C GLY A 99 16.60 8.37 15.96
N VAL A 100 16.21 7.54 14.98
CA VAL A 100 15.51 6.26 15.20
C VAL A 100 16.23 5.11 14.49
N GLU A 101 16.06 3.90 14.99
CA GLU A 101 16.50 2.68 14.34
C GLU A 101 15.57 2.31 13.19
N ILE A 102 16.13 1.73 12.10
CA ILE A 102 15.36 1.33 10.94
C ILE A 102 15.10 -0.18 10.99
N ASN A 103 13.83 -0.53 10.89
CA ASN A 103 13.41 -1.89 10.58
C ASN A 103 13.11 -1.97 9.07
N PHE A 104 14.03 -2.58 8.31
CA PHE A 104 13.83 -2.80 6.88
C PHE A 104 12.79 -3.90 6.63
N VAL A 105 11.82 -3.60 5.78
CA VAL A 105 10.79 -4.53 5.34
C VAL A 105 10.96 -4.77 3.84
N SER A 106 11.31 -6.00 3.46
CA SER A 106 11.36 -6.39 2.04
C SER A 106 10.01 -6.15 1.39
N THR A 107 10.01 -5.42 0.29
CA THR A 107 8.81 -4.96 -0.39
C THR A 107 8.94 -5.22 -1.89
N GLU A 108 7.89 -5.73 -2.49
CA GLU A 108 7.76 -5.87 -3.93
C GLU A 108 7.02 -4.70 -4.55
N ALA A 109 7.19 -4.50 -5.86
CA ALA A 109 6.60 -3.34 -6.55
C ALA A 109 5.07 -3.32 -6.45
N ALA A 110 4.40 -4.47 -6.49
CA ALA A 110 2.95 -4.60 -6.38
C ALA A 110 2.42 -4.25 -4.97
N ASN A 111 3.21 -4.51 -3.93
CA ASN A 111 2.76 -4.44 -2.53
C ASN A 111 2.97 -3.06 -1.88
N ARG A 112 3.59 -2.10 -2.56
CA ARG A 112 3.98 -0.80 -1.98
C ARG A 112 2.80 -0.01 -1.40
N ILE A 113 1.70 0.10 -2.13
CA ILE A 113 0.49 0.81 -1.67
C ILE A 113 -0.14 0.07 -0.50
N GLU A 114 -0.35 -1.24 -0.62
CA GLU A 114 -0.95 -2.07 0.42
C GLU A 114 -0.18 -1.99 1.73
N TYR A 115 1.16 -2.05 1.69
CA TYR A 115 1.98 -2.01 2.90
C TYR A 115 1.88 -0.67 3.64
N LEU A 116 1.73 0.44 2.91
CA LEU A 116 1.43 1.74 3.51
C LEU A 116 0.00 1.77 4.07
N GLN A 117 -0.99 1.34 3.30
CA GLN A 117 -2.40 1.38 3.69
C GLN A 117 -2.74 0.46 4.86
N THR A 118 -1.98 -0.62 5.04
CA THR A 118 -2.17 -1.55 6.17
C THR A 118 -1.32 -1.21 7.39
N GLY A 119 -0.46 -0.19 7.30
CA GLY A 119 0.46 0.18 8.38
C GLY A 119 1.57 -0.85 8.62
N LYS A 120 1.82 -1.74 7.66
CA LYS A 120 2.94 -2.69 7.71
C LYS A 120 4.29 -1.96 7.67
N VAL A 121 4.32 -0.84 6.95
CA VAL A 121 5.45 0.09 6.92
C VAL A 121 4.97 1.52 7.16
N ASP A 122 5.86 2.36 7.67
CA ASP A 122 5.60 3.79 7.86
C ASP A 122 5.96 4.61 6.61
N VAL A 123 7.00 4.17 5.90
CA VAL A 123 7.56 4.82 4.71
C VAL A 123 7.97 3.78 3.68
N ILE A 124 7.83 4.11 2.40
CA ILE A 124 8.36 3.34 1.27
C ILE A 124 9.48 4.12 0.58
N LEU A 125 10.64 3.49 0.44
CA LEU A 125 11.78 3.92 -0.37
C LEU A 125 12.16 2.74 -1.29
N ALA A 126 11.41 2.55 -2.37
CA ALA A 126 11.52 1.40 -3.26
C ALA A 126 11.22 1.83 -4.71
N ASN A 127 12.01 2.78 -5.24
CA ASN A 127 11.85 3.34 -6.59
C ASN A 127 10.37 3.61 -6.93
N PHE A 128 9.68 4.30 -6.01
CA PHE A 128 8.24 4.49 -6.08
C PHE A 128 7.89 5.80 -6.79
N THR A 129 7.70 5.71 -8.09
CA THR A 129 7.38 6.85 -8.97
C THR A 129 6.04 7.47 -8.58
N VAL A 130 5.99 8.79 -8.47
CA VAL A 130 4.77 9.57 -8.28
C VAL A 130 3.94 9.52 -9.56
N THR A 131 2.71 9.05 -9.46
CA THR A 131 1.70 9.14 -10.52
C THR A 131 0.39 9.68 -9.95
N PRO A 132 -0.49 10.29 -10.77
CA PRO A 132 -1.77 10.79 -10.28
C PRO A 132 -2.59 9.71 -9.56
N GLU A 133 -2.64 8.51 -10.13
CA GLU A 133 -3.40 7.39 -9.59
C GLU A 133 -2.87 6.97 -8.20
N ARG A 134 -1.55 6.89 -8.05
CA ARG A 134 -0.91 6.55 -6.77
C ARG A 134 -1.08 7.65 -5.72
N ALA A 135 -1.08 8.90 -6.15
CA ALA A 135 -1.29 10.05 -5.26
C ALA A 135 -2.74 10.17 -4.74
N GLU A 136 -3.69 9.43 -5.33
CA GLU A 136 -5.04 9.27 -4.78
C GLU A 136 -5.07 8.26 -3.61
N GLU A 137 -4.09 7.37 -3.54
CA GLU A 137 -4.04 6.26 -2.58
C GLU A 137 -3.09 6.52 -1.40
N VAL A 138 -1.96 7.20 -1.65
CA VAL A 138 -0.91 7.46 -0.65
C VAL A 138 -0.30 8.85 -0.84
N ASP A 139 0.27 9.40 0.22
CA ASP A 139 1.00 10.67 0.19
C ASP A 139 2.46 10.46 -0.27
N PHE A 140 2.97 11.42 -1.02
CA PHE A 140 4.36 11.44 -1.48
C PHE A 140 5.12 12.63 -0.90
N ALA A 141 6.37 12.37 -0.51
CA ALA A 141 7.35 13.41 -0.22
C ALA A 141 7.91 14.02 -1.52
N LEU A 142 8.84 14.97 -1.38
CA LEU A 142 9.56 15.52 -2.53
C LEU A 142 10.35 14.41 -3.25
N PRO A 143 10.34 14.41 -4.60
CA PRO A 143 11.13 13.44 -5.35
C PRO A 143 12.64 13.60 -5.07
N TYR A 144 13.31 12.50 -4.82
CA TYR A 144 14.76 12.45 -4.59
C TYR A 144 15.53 11.86 -5.78
N MET A 145 14.81 11.39 -6.83
CA MET A 145 15.40 10.76 -8.00
C MET A 145 14.48 10.92 -9.22
N ASN A 146 15.08 11.02 -10.41
CA ASN A 146 14.39 10.87 -11.68
C ASN A 146 14.81 9.56 -12.33
N VAL A 147 13.84 8.81 -12.86
CA VAL A 147 14.08 7.56 -13.58
C VAL A 147 13.45 7.59 -14.95
N ALA A 148 14.01 6.82 -15.87
CA ALA A 148 13.44 6.59 -17.19
C ALA A 148 13.14 5.10 -17.36
N LEU A 149 12.10 4.80 -18.14
CA LEU A 149 11.82 3.43 -18.59
C LEU A 149 12.65 3.14 -19.84
N GLY A 150 13.17 1.92 -19.92
CA GLY A 150 13.89 1.40 -21.08
C GLY A 150 13.39 0.01 -21.44
N VAL A 151 13.55 -0.36 -22.70
CA VAL A 151 13.28 -1.71 -23.19
C VAL A 151 14.62 -2.37 -23.48
N ILE A 152 14.79 -3.60 -23.00
CA ILE A 152 15.93 -4.46 -23.33
C ILE A 152 15.41 -5.57 -24.23
N SER A 153 16.08 -5.79 -25.37
CA SER A 153 15.77 -6.86 -26.28
C SER A 153 17.06 -7.61 -26.67
N PRO A 154 16.96 -8.91 -27.07
CA PRO A 154 18.13 -9.66 -27.53
C PRO A 154 18.72 -9.06 -28.81
N GLU A 155 20.03 -9.20 -29.03
CA GLU A 155 20.70 -8.75 -30.26
C GLU A 155 20.13 -9.43 -31.52
N SER A 156 19.58 -10.64 -31.38
CA SER A 156 18.96 -11.38 -32.47
C SER A 156 17.60 -10.82 -32.88
N ASN A 157 16.98 -9.97 -32.04
CA ASN A 157 15.68 -9.37 -32.30
C ASN A 157 15.63 -7.97 -31.64
N VAL A 158 16.26 -7.00 -32.28
CA VAL A 158 16.36 -5.64 -31.75
C VAL A 158 15.05 -4.89 -31.98
N ILE A 159 14.40 -4.52 -30.89
CA ILE A 159 13.18 -3.71 -30.88
C ILE A 159 13.60 -2.24 -30.71
N THR A 160 13.42 -1.44 -31.77
CA THR A 160 13.77 -0.01 -31.75
C THR A 160 12.59 0.90 -31.45
N THR A 161 11.36 0.41 -31.62
CA THR A 161 10.11 1.09 -31.32
C THR A 161 9.03 0.08 -31.00
N LEU A 162 8.13 0.41 -30.08
CA LEU A 162 6.98 -0.44 -29.74
C LEU A 162 5.89 -0.45 -30.84
N ASP A 163 5.90 0.53 -31.75
CA ASP A 163 4.95 0.58 -32.86
C ASP A 163 5.17 -0.56 -33.87
N ASN A 164 6.37 -1.17 -33.86
CA ASN A 164 6.72 -2.30 -34.72
C ASN A 164 6.78 -3.62 -33.91
N TRP A 165 5.94 -3.75 -32.89
CA TRP A 165 5.85 -4.98 -32.10
C TRP A 165 5.45 -6.17 -32.97
N ASN A 166 6.19 -7.27 -32.88
CA ASN A 166 5.85 -8.51 -33.54
C ASN A 166 4.95 -9.35 -32.64
N ALA A 167 3.84 -9.85 -33.14
CA ALA A 167 2.89 -10.66 -32.37
C ALA A 167 3.47 -11.95 -31.77
N ASP A 168 4.60 -12.42 -32.35
CA ASP A 168 5.32 -13.60 -31.84
C ASP A 168 6.27 -13.25 -30.68
N ASP A 169 6.52 -11.96 -30.41
CA ASP A 169 7.37 -11.49 -29.32
C ASP A 169 6.59 -11.42 -28.02
N GLN A 170 7.29 -11.59 -26.88
CA GLN A 170 6.71 -11.53 -25.56
C GLN A 170 7.31 -10.37 -24.77
N MET A 171 6.45 -9.47 -24.29
CA MET A 171 6.85 -8.39 -23.41
C MET A 171 6.78 -8.84 -21.94
N ILE A 172 7.90 -8.73 -21.22
CA ILE A 172 7.99 -9.04 -19.80
C ILE A 172 7.99 -7.75 -18.99
N VAL A 173 7.17 -7.69 -17.95
CA VAL A 173 7.08 -6.56 -17.02
C VAL A 173 7.00 -7.06 -15.58
N ILE A 174 7.36 -6.18 -14.65
CA ILE A 174 7.15 -6.43 -13.22
C ILE A 174 5.80 -5.81 -12.81
N SER A 175 5.01 -6.59 -12.07
CA SER A 175 3.69 -6.19 -11.56
C SER A 175 3.80 -4.93 -10.67
N GLY A 176 2.83 -4.04 -10.77
CA GLY A 176 2.77 -2.81 -9.98
C GLY A 176 3.75 -1.72 -10.41
N THR A 177 4.45 -1.87 -11.55
CA THR A 177 5.39 -0.86 -12.07
C THR A 177 4.72 0.14 -13.01
N THR A 178 5.38 1.28 -13.22
CA THR A 178 4.96 2.26 -14.23
C THR A 178 5.08 1.72 -15.65
N ALA A 179 5.98 0.76 -15.90
CA ALA A 179 6.11 0.08 -17.20
C ALA A 179 4.85 -0.73 -17.50
N GLU A 180 4.37 -1.53 -16.55
CA GLU A 180 3.12 -2.27 -16.70
C GLU A 180 1.94 -1.33 -16.99
N THR A 181 1.78 -0.27 -16.18
CA THR A 181 0.68 0.70 -16.34
C THR A 181 0.74 1.38 -17.70
N TYR A 182 1.93 1.83 -18.11
CA TYR A 182 2.14 2.50 -19.39
C TYR A 182 1.81 1.59 -20.58
N LEU A 183 2.37 0.38 -20.59
CA LEU A 183 2.14 -0.57 -21.69
C LEU A 183 0.68 -1.02 -21.76
N THR A 184 0.04 -1.30 -20.63
CA THR A 184 -1.38 -1.67 -20.61
C THR A 184 -2.29 -0.57 -21.16
N LYS A 185 -1.93 0.71 -20.93
CA LYS A 185 -2.73 1.85 -21.36
C LYS A 185 -2.48 2.26 -22.81
N GLU A 186 -1.20 2.41 -23.16
CA GLU A 186 -0.81 2.98 -24.46
C GLU A 186 -0.61 1.91 -25.55
N TYR A 187 -0.35 0.64 -25.14
CA TYR A 187 -0.11 -0.49 -26.06
C TYR A 187 -0.92 -1.73 -25.64
N PRO A 188 -2.26 -1.64 -25.58
CA PRO A 188 -3.12 -2.71 -25.05
C PRO A 188 -3.07 -4.02 -25.88
N ASP A 189 -2.63 -3.93 -27.14
CA ASP A 189 -2.50 -5.09 -28.03
C ASP A 189 -1.20 -5.89 -27.81
N ILE A 190 -0.24 -5.36 -27.04
CA ILE A 190 0.99 -6.08 -26.69
C ILE A 190 0.69 -7.03 -25.51
N PRO A 191 0.85 -8.36 -25.69
CA PRO A 191 0.65 -9.31 -24.61
C PRO A 191 1.76 -9.15 -23.56
N LEU A 192 1.36 -8.88 -22.31
CA LEU A 192 2.29 -8.72 -21.21
C LEU A 192 2.39 -10.00 -20.37
N GLN A 193 3.60 -10.52 -20.21
CA GLN A 193 3.90 -11.49 -19.17
C GLN A 193 4.38 -10.77 -17.92
N LYS A 194 3.63 -10.94 -16.83
CA LYS A 194 3.88 -10.22 -15.57
C LYS A 194 4.59 -11.14 -14.57
N TYR A 195 5.57 -10.57 -13.89
CA TYR A 195 6.28 -11.17 -12.77
C TYR A 195 6.26 -10.23 -11.57
N ASP A 196 6.52 -10.73 -10.37
CA ASP A 196 6.63 -9.98 -9.12
C ASP A 196 8.07 -9.53 -8.84
#